data_41c124e1d6b23e3f57e2b109b8be4b93
#
_entry.id   41c124e1d6b23e3f57e2b109b8be4b93
#
_cell.length_a   1.000
_cell.length_b   1.000
_cell.length_c   1.000
_cell.angle_alpha   90.00
_cell.angle_beta   90.00
_cell.angle_gamma   90.00
#
_symmetry.space_group_name_H-M   'P 1'
#
loop_
_entity.id
_entity.type
_entity.pdbx_description
1 polymer ?
#
loop_
_entity_poly.entity_id
_entity_poly.type
_entity_poly.pdbx_seq_one_letter_code
_entity_poly.pdbx_strand_id
1 'polypeptide(L)'
;MKNVKIKAPYWEIAANLYFPENFDESIQYPAIISGHPIGSCKEQTSGNVYGAALAKAGFIVIAFDASFQGESGGEPRSIENPVLRVEDFRLVTDYLMTLNYVDENRIGVLGICGGGGYALNVAMTEKRIKSVATVDAINFGRLSREG
;
A
#
# COMPACT_ATOMS: atom_id res chain seq x y z
N MET A 1 -2.01 11.02 -11.54
CA MET A 1 -2.17 9.60 -11.13
C MET A 1 -1.83 8.70 -12.31
N LYS A 2 -1.16 7.59 -12.05
CA LYS A 2 -0.76 6.58 -13.06
C LYS A 2 -1.13 5.17 -12.55
N ASN A 3 -1.86 4.41 -13.35
CA ASN A 3 -2.17 3.01 -13.03
C ASN A 3 -0.98 2.13 -13.37
N VAL A 4 -0.66 1.19 -12.50
CA VAL A 4 0.44 0.24 -12.67
C VAL A 4 0.01 -1.17 -12.27
N LYS A 5 0.70 -2.17 -12.83
CA LYS A 5 0.58 -3.57 -12.46
C LYS A 5 1.91 -4.03 -11.87
N ILE A 6 1.87 -4.62 -10.70
CA ILE A 6 3.04 -5.11 -9.97
C ILE A 6 3.02 -6.63 -10.03
N LYS A 7 4.11 -7.22 -10.48
CA LYS A 7 4.22 -8.66 -10.63
C LYS A 7 4.26 -9.33 -9.25
N ALA A 8 3.33 -10.24 -9.01
CA ALA A 8 3.36 -11.21 -7.92
C ALA A 8 3.69 -12.60 -8.49
N PRO A 9 4.00 -13.62 -7.66
CA PRO A 9 4.41 -14.93 -8.16
C PRO A 9 3.43 -15.59 -9.12
N TYR A 10 2.12 -15.38 -8.94
CA TYR A 10 1.07 -16.09 -9.72
C TYR A 10 0.03 -15.16 -10.36
N TRP A 11 0.05 -13.86 -10.04
CA TRP A 11 -0.86 -12.83 -10.57
C TRP A 11 -0.21 -11.46 -10.58
N GLU A 12 -0.98 -10.43 -10.83
CA GLU A 12 -0.54 -9.04 -10.75
C GLU A 12 -1.33 -8.29 -9.68
N ILE A 13 -0.66 -7.40 -8.96
CA ILE A 13 -1.27 -6.44 -8.04
C ILE A 13 -1.55 -5.16 -8.81
N ALA A 14 -2.80 -4.72 -8.81
CA ALA A 14 -3.21 -3.45 -9.40
C ALA A 14 -2.95 -2.32 -8.41
N ALA A 15 -2.31 -1.25 -8.86
CA ALA A 15 -2.01 -0.10 -8.02
C ALA A 15 -2.12 1.23 -8.78
N ASN A 16 -2.34 2.29 -8.02
CA ASN A 16 -2.36 3.67 -8.48
C ASN A 16 -1.22 4.45 -7.84
N LEU A 17 -0.37 5.06 -8.67
CA LEU A 17 0.65 6.02 -8.25
C LEU A 17 0.10 7.44 -8.30
N TYR A 18 0.22 8.15 -7.20
CA TYR A 18 -0.09 9.57 -7.06
C TYR A 18 1.22 10.35 -6.94
N PHE A 19 1.28 11.48 -7.62
CA PHE A 19 2.48 12.31 -7.71
C PHE A 19 2.24 13.67 -7.07
N PRO A 20 3.27 14.30 -6.47
CA PRO A 20 3.19 15.68 -6.00
C PRO A 20 2.92 16.66 -7.16
N GLU A 21 2.45 17.84 -6.81
CA GLU A 21 2.36 18.95 -7.77
C GLU A 21 3.78 19.30 -8.29
N ASN A 22 3.90 19.59 -9.57
CA ASN A 22 5.18 19.87 -10.24
C ASN A 22 6.19 18.71 -10.11
N PHE A 23 5.70 17.47 -10.19
CA PHE A 23 6.55 16.27 -10.17
C PHE A 23 7.65 16.35 -11.24
N ASP A 24 8.88 16.06 -10.82
CA ASP A 24 10.08 16.01 -11.66
C ASP A 24 10.80 14.67 -11.44
N GLU A 25 10.89 13.85 -12.48
CA GLU A 25 11.54 12.53 -12.41
C GLU A 25 13.03 12.58 -12.07
N SER A 26 13.69 13.73 -12.18
CA SER A 26 15.09 13.91 -11.82
C SER A 26 15.33 14.09 -10.32
N ILE A 27 14.26 14.27 -9.55
CA ILE A 27 14.30 14.48 -8.09
C ILE A 27 13.82 13.21 -7.38
N GLN A 28 14.44 12.88 -6.25
CA GLN A 28 13.98 11.79 -5.39
C GLN A 28 13.02 12.29 -4.32
N TYR A 29 11.90 11.59 -4.19
CA TYR A 29 10.81 11.89 -3.27
C TYR A 29 10.67 10.83 -2.18
N PRO A 30 10.24 11.19 -0.97
CA PRO A 30 9.76 10.21 -0.02
C PRO A 30 8.51 9.52 -0.56
N ALA A 31 8.34 8.23 -0.26
CA ALA A 31 7.21 7.46 -0.74
C ALA A 31 6.36 6.88 0.40
N ILE A 32 5.06 6.76 0.15
CA ILE A 32 4.10 6.15 1.09
C ILE A 32 3.32 5.06 0.36
N ILE A 33 3.31 3.88 0.95
CA ILE A 33 2.44 2.76 0.53
C ILE A 33 1.15 2.86 1.33
N SER A 34 0.02 3.00 0.65
CA SER A 34 -1.29 3.16 1.28
C SER A 34 -2.14 1.89 1.14
N GLY A 35 -2.39 1.23 2.27
CA GLY A 35 -3.17 0.00 2.36
C GLY A 35 -4.62 0.25 2.73
N HIS A 36 -5.54 -0.28 1.93
CA HIS A 36 -6.99 -0.09 2.08
C HIS A 36 -7.61 -0.90 3.21
N PRO A 37 -8.81 -0.51 3.73
CA PRO A 37 -9.61 -1.30 4.66
C PRO A 37 -9.97 -2.69 4.10
N ILE A 38 -10.40 -3.60 4.97
CA ILE A 38 -11.02 -4.87 4.55
C ILE A 38 -12.28 -4.54 3.73
N GLY A 39 -12.44 -5.22 2.59
CA GLY A 39 -13.59 -5.03 1.70
C GLY A 39 -13.59 -3.71 0.92
N SER A 40 -12.44 -3.02 0.84
CA SER A 40 -12.27 -1.77 0.09
C SER A 40 -11.38 -1.98 -1.15
N CYS A 41 -11.01 -0.91 -1.83
CA CYS A 41 -10.12 -0.93 -2.99
C CYS A 41 -9.23 0.34 -3.04
N LYS A 42 -8.25 0.31 -3.95
CA LYS A 42 -7.26 1.40 -4.12
C LYS A 42 -7.85 2.76 -4.50
N GLU A 43 -9.03 2.79 -5.15
CA GLU A 43 -9.70 4.03 -5.54
C GLU A 43 -10.48 4.70 -4.40
N GLN A 44 -10.76 3.98 -3.32
CA GLN A 44 -11.52 4.52 -2.20
C GLN A 44 -10.63 5.34 -1.25
N THR A 45 -10.74 5.09 0.05
CA THR A 45 -10.10 5.91 1.09
C THR A 45 -8.56 5.94 0.94
N SER A 46 -7.94 4.80 0.66
CA SER A 46 -6.48 4.68 0.59
C SER A 46 -5.86 5.51 -0.55
N GLY A 47 -6.53 5.57 -1.69
CA GLY A 47 -6.04 6.30 -2.87
C GLY A 47 -6.63 7.69 -2.99
N ASN A 48 -7.92 7.78 -3.30
CA ASN A 48 -8.54 9.06 -3.68
C ASN A 48 -8.66 10.07 -2.52
N VAL A 49 -8.62 9.62 -1.27
CA VAL A 49 -8.62 10.51 -0.09
C VAL A 49 -7.20 10.71 0.42
N TYR A 50 -6.63 9.70 1.05
CA TYR A 50 -5.29 9.84 1.67
C TYR A 50 -4.16 9.92 0.64
N GLY A 51 -4.20 9.08 -0.39
CA GLY A 51 -3.18 9.10 -1.45
C GLY A 51 -3.09 10.44 -2.15
N ALA A 52 -4.24 11.00 -2.53
CA ALA A 52 -4.28 12.32 -3.18
C ALA A 52 -3.84 13.45 -2.25
N ALA A 53 -4.22 13.41 -0.96
CA ALA A 53 -3.83 14.43 0.02
C ALA A 53 -2.32 14.40 0.31
N LEU A 54 -1.76 13.20 0.51
CA LEU A 54 -0.33 13.02 0.76
C LEU A 54 0.52 13.36 -0.47
N ALA A 55 0.03 13.09 -1.67
CA ALA A 55 0.72 13.52 -2.89
C ALA A 55 0.82 15.06 -2.97
N LYS A 56 -0.24 15.79 -2.63
CA LYS A 56 -0.19 17.25 -2.52
C LYS A 56 0.79 17.74 -1.45
N ALA A 57 1.03 16.94 -0.41
CA ALA A 57 2.02 17.23 0.63
C ALA A 57 3.46 16.88 0.23
N GLY A 58 3.70 16.43 -1.01
CA GLY A 58 5.03 16.21 -1.56
C GLY A 58 5.52 14.76 -1.56
N PHE A 59 4.66 13.79 -1.33
CA PHE A 59 5.02 12.37 -1.35
C PHE A 59 4.68 11.72 -2.70
N ILE A 60 5.47 10.74 -3.13
CA ILE A 60 4.98 9.71 -4.04
C ILE A 60 4.09 8.77 -3.23
N VAL A 61 2.86 8.56 -3.66
CA VAL A 61 1.96 7.63 -2.95
C VAL A 61 1.53 6.52 -3.88
N ILE A 62 1.60 5.28 -3.39
CA ILE A 62 1.08 4.12 -4.09
C ILE A 62 -0.03 3.48 -3.27
N ALA A 63 -1.25 3.49 -3.82
CA ALA A 63 -2.39 2.75 -3.29
C ALA A 63 -2.62 1.52 -4.15
N PHE A 64 -2.81 0.37 -3.53
CA PHE A 64 -2.94 -0.90 -4.25
C PHE A 64 -4.19 -1.67 -3.82
N ASP A 65 -4.73 -2.47 -4.73
CA ASP A 65 -5.70 -3.50 -4.39
C ASP A 65 -4.96 -4.71 -3.83
N ALA A 66 -5.42 -5.23 -2.72
CA ALA A 66 -4.87 -6.46 -2.17
C ALA A 66 -5.06 -7.64 -3.14
N SER A 67 -4.20 -8.62 -3.07
CA SER A 67 -4.39 -9.91 -3.76
C SER A 67 -5.80 -10.45 -3.56
N PHE A 68 -6.42 -10.99 -4.60
CA PHE A 68 -7.81 -11.47 -4.68
C PHE A 68 -8.90 -10.39 -4.65
N GLN A 69 -8.55 -9.11 -4.58
CA GLN A 69 -9.52 -8.01 -4.42
C GLN A 69 -9.37 -6.99 -5.55
N GLY A 70 -10.42 -6.20 -5.77
CA GLY A 70 -10.43 -5.15 -6.77
C GLY A 70 -9.97 -5.62 -8.15
N GLU A 71 -9.02 -4.91 -8.76
CA GLU A 71 -8.41 -5.26 -10.05
C GLU A 71 -7.14 -6.12 -9.92
N SER A 72 -6.70 -6.44 -8.70
CA SER A 72 -5.62 -7.40 -8.47
C SER A 72 -6.08 -8.82 -8.80
N GLY A 73 -5.14 -9.65 -9.23
CA GLY A 73 -5.41 -11.04 -9.58
C GLY A 73 -5.56 -11.96 -8.36
N GLY A 74 -5.69 -13.25 -8.65
CA GLY A 74 -5.86 -14.32 -7.67
C GLY A 74 -7.29 -14.87 -7.62
N GLU A 75 -7.40 -16.18 -7.45
CA GLU A 75 -8.66 -16.91 -7.32
C GLU A 75 -8.60 -17.82 -6.08
N PRO A 76 -9.74 -18.05 -5.38
CA PRO A 76 -11.04 -17.43 -5.58
C PRO A 76 -11.03 -15.95 -5.15
N ARG A 77 -11.97 -15.16 -5.71
CA ARG A 77 -12.04 -13.70 -5.45
C ARG A 77 -12.50 -13.38 -4.02
N SER A 78 -12.15 -12.16 -3.59
CA SER A 78 -12.59 -11.57 -2.32
C SER A 78 -12.13 -12.31 -1.06
N ILE A 79 -11.03 -13.04 -1.15
CA ILE A 79 -10.39 -13.63 0.04
C ILE A 79 -9.68 -12.53 0.84
N GLU A 80 -9.91 -12.53 2.14
CA GLU A 80 -9.10 -11.75 3.08
C GLU A 80 -8.08 -12.69 3.76
N ASN A 81 -6.84 -12.63 3.29
CA ASN A 81 -5.75 -13.46 3.80
C ASN A 81 -4.67 -12.57 4.44
N PRO A 82 -4.50 -12.56 5.77
CA PRO A 82 -3.54 -11.71 6.47
C PRO A 82 -2.09 -11.87 6.00
N VAL A 83 -1.67 -13.10 5.69
CA VAL A 83 -0.29 -13.37 5.24
C VAL A 83 -0.05 -12.73 3.88
N LEU A 84 -0.98 -12.91 2.94
CA LEU A 84 -0.86 -12.32 1.60
C LEU A 84 -1.02 -10.80 1.63
N ARG A 85 -1.87 -10.26 2.49
CA ARG A 85 -1.98 -8.80 2.69
C ARG A 85 -0.65 -8.18 3.11
N VAL A 86 0.09 -8.83 4.01
CA VAL A 86 1.43 -8.39 4.43
C VAL A 86 2.44 -8.55 3.29
N GLU A 87 2.36 -9.65 2.55
CA GLU A 87 3.23 -9.88 1.38
C GLU A 87 2.99 -8.88 0.26
N ASP A 88 1.74 -8.48 0.02
CA ASP A 88 1.41 -7.43 -0.95
C ASP A 88 2.16 -6.12 -0.66
N PHE A 89 2.27 -5.71 0.62
CA PHE A 89 3.08 -4.55 0.99
C PHE A 89 4.55 -4.71 0.64
N ARG A 90 5.14 -5.93 0.79
CA ARG A 90 6.52 -6.20 0.40
C ARG A 90 6.71 -6.11 -1.10
N LEU A 91 5.81 -6.70 -1.89
CA LEU A 91 5.85 -6.64 -3.35
C LEU A 91 5.70 -5.19 -3.86
N VAL A 92 4.85 -4.40 -3.22
CA VAL A 92 4.72 -2.97 -3.52
C VAL A 92 5.99 -2.21 -3.13
N THR A 93 6.66 -2.58 -2.02
CA THR A 93 7.96 -2.03 -1.64
C THR A 93 9.02 -2.36 -2.70
N ASP A 94 9.08 -3.61 -3.16
CA ASP A 94 9.99 -4.04 -4.24
C ASP A 94 9.78 -3.19 -5.50
N TYR A 95 8.53 -2.95 -5.88
CA TYR A 95 8.21 -2.11 -7.02
C TYR A 95 8.69 -0.67 -6.83
N LEU A 96 8.45 -0.05 -5.68
CA LEU A 96 8.92 1.32 -5.39
C LEU A 96 10.43 1.44 -5.51
N MET A 97 11.20 0.42 -5.11
CA MET A 97 12.65 0.37 -5.23
C MET A 97 13.16 0.38 -6.69
N THR A 98 12.29 0.08 -7.66
CA THR A 98 12.64 0.16 -9.09
C THR A 98 12.48 1.55 -9.69
N LEU A 99 11.87 2.49 -8.94
CA LEU A 99 11.55 3.82 -9.44
C LEU A 99 12.66 4.82 -9.05
N ASN A 100 13.37 5.36 -10.05
CA ASN A 100 14.50 6.27 -9.84
C ASN A 100 14.16 7.54 -9.06
N TYR A 101 12.90 7.95 -9.06
CA TYR A 101 12.38 9.12 -8.34
C TYR A 101 11.89 8.82 -6.93
N VAL A 102 12.06 7.60 -6.43
CA VAL A 102 11.77 7.23 -5.04
C VAL A 102 13.07 7.19 -4.24
N ASP A 103 13.09 7.89 -3.10
CA ASP A 103 14.18 7.78 -2.13
C ASP A 103 13.96 6.51 -1.27
N GLU A 104 14.79 5.51 -1.49
CA GLU A 104 14.74 4.21 -0.81
C GLU A 104 14.90 4.32 0.71
N ASN A 105 15.51 5.39 1.21
CA ASN A 105 15.70 5.63 2.64
C ASN A 105 14.52 6.34 3.29
N ARG A 106 13.50 6.74 2.52
CA ARG A 106 12.32 7.47 3.00
C ARG A 106 11.01 6.83 2.52
N ILE A 107 10.88 5.51 2.70
CA ILE A 107 9.64 4.76 2.41
C ILE A 107 8.87 4.55 3.71
N GLY A 108 7.62 4.99 3.73
CA GLY A 108 6.68 4.77 4.83
C GLY A 108 5.45 3.99 4.37
N VAL A 109 4.68 3.52 5.34
CA VAL A 109 3.38 2.88 5.09
C VAL A 109 2.27 3.60 5.85
N LEU A 110 1.12 3.73 5.21
CA LEU A 110 -0.14 4.15 5.82
C LEU A 110 -1.14 3.02 5.68
N GLY A 111 -1.70 2.57 6.78
CA GLY A 111 -2.76 1.57 6.76
C GLY A 111 -4.04 2.08 7.38
N ILE A 112 -5.18 1.76 6.77
CA ILE A 112 -6.50 2.23 7.18
C ILE A 112 -7.33 1.03 7.61
N CYS A 113 -7.92 1.07 8.81
CA CYS A 113 -8.76 0.02 9.38
C CYS A 113 -7.99 -1.33 9.42
N GLY A 114 -8.48 -2.39 8.79
CA GLY A 114 -7.74 -3.65 8.63
C GLY A 114 -6.38 -3.49 7.95
N GLY A 115 -6.28 -2.60 6.96
CA GLY A 115 -5.00 -2.23 6.34
C GLY A 115 -3.99 -1.68 7.34
N GLY A 116 -4.45 -1.03 8.43
CA GLY A 116 -3.61 -0.57 9.52
C GLY A 116 -2.94 -1.70 10.30
N GLY A 117 -3.68 -2.77 10.59
CA GLY A 117 -3.12 -3.96 11.22
C GLY A 117 -2.03 -4.61 10.38
N TYR A 118 -2.23 -4.70 9.07
CA TYR A 118 -1.23 -5.24 8.14
C TYR A 118 -0.02 -4.32 7.97
N ALA A 119 -0.24 -3.01 7.90
CA ALA A 119 0.83 -2.01 7.84
C ALA A 119 1.75 -2.09 9.05
N LEU A 120 1.19 -2.23 10.26
CA LEU A 120 1.97 -2.45 11.48
C LEU A 120 2.76 -3.77 11.42
N ASN A 121 2.14 -4.84 10.95
CA ASN A 121 2.80 -6.14 10.85
C ASN A 121 3.99 -6.09 9.87
N VAL A 122 3.81 -5.55 8.69
CA VAL A 122 4.91 -5.45 7.71
C VAL A 122 6.04 -4.54 8.21
N ALA A 123 5.73 -3.43 8.87
CA ALA A 123 6.74 -2.52 9.41
C ALA A 123 7.65 -3.15 10.48
N MET A 124 7.17 -4.20 11.18
CA MET A 124 7.98 -4.95 12.15
C MET A 124 9.05 -5.83 11.50
N THR A 125 8.85 -6.24 10.26
CA THR A 125 9.69 -7.25 9.59
C THR A 125 10.37 -6.76 8.32
N GLU A 126 9.87 -5.70 7.68
CA GLU A 126 10.41 -5.11 6.45
C GLU A 126 11.25 -3.86 6.76
N LYS A 127 12.56 -4.02 6.78
CA LYS A 127 13.51 -2.96 7.19
C LYS A 127 13.58 -1.77 6.23
N ARG A 128 13.12 -1.93 5.00
CA ARG A 128 13.06 -0.84 4.01
C ARG A 128 11.96 0.17 4.35
N ILE A 129 10.96 -0.23 5.11
CA ILE A 129 9.92 0.65 5.64
C ILE A 129 10.49 1.38 6.86
N LYS A 130 10.54 2.72 6.80
CA LYS A 130 11.15 3.58 7.82
C LYS A 130 10.14 4.21 8.77
N SER A 131 8.87 4.26 8.38
CA SER A 131 7.80 4.82 9.19
C SER A 131 6.48 4.11 8.93
N VAL A 132 5.62 4.09 9.94
CA VAL A 132 4.27 3.55 9.83
C VAL A 132 3.28 4.53 10.46
N ALA A 133 2.18 4.77 9.76
CA ALA A 133 1.03 5.49 10.26
C ALA A 133 -0.22 4.64 10.07
N THR A 134 -1.18 4.78 10.95
CA THR A 134 -2.45 4.07 10.87
C THR A 134 -3.62 4.98 11.17
N VAL A 135 -4.74 4.69 10.53
CA VAL A 135 -6.03 5.32 10.80
C VAL A 135 -6.98 4.21 11.25
N ASP A 136 -7.41 4.27 12.50
CA ASP A 136 -8.36 3.30 13.10
C ASP A 136 -7.92 1.84 12.88
N ALA A 137 -6.67 1.52 13.24
CA ALA A 137 -6.08 0.21 12.98
C ALA A 137 -6.78 -0.91 13.78
N ILE A 138 -7.07 -2.02 13.10
CA ILE A 138 -7.69 -3.19 13.70
C ILE A 138 -6.67 -4.32 13.81
N ASN A 139 -6.56 -4.91 14.99
CA ASN A 139 -5.89 -6.20 15.16
C ASN A 139 -6.85 -7.32 14.75
N PHE A 140 -6.74 -7.76 13.51
CA PHE A 140 -7.65 -8.74 12.93
C PHE A 140 -7.64 -10.08 13.68
N GLY A 141 -6.47 -10.53 14.12
CA GLY A 141 -6.36 -11.77 14.90
C GLY A 141 -7.06 -11.70 16.24
N ARG A 142 -6.99 -10.55 16.92
CA ARG A 142 -7.71 -10.30 18.17
C ARG A 142 -9.22 -10.22 17.94
N LEU A 143 -9.64 -9.45 16.96
CA LEU A 143 -11.04 -9.32 16.57
C LEU A 143 -11.68 -10.69 16.26
N SER A 144 -10.96 -11.56 15.54
CA SER A 144 -11.49 -12.89 15.18
C SER A 144 -11.57 -13.86 16.35
N ARG A 145 -10.83 -13.64 17.46
CA ARG A 145 -10.87 -14.49 18.64
C ARG A 145 -11.82 -13.99 19.73
N GLU A 146 -11.99 -12.68 19.84
CA GLU A 146 -12.68 -12.05 20.97
C GLU A 146 -14.05 -11.45 20.56
N GLY A 147 -14.34 -11.32 19.26
CA GLY A 147 -15.59 -10.79 18.70
C GLY A 147 -15.54 -9.30 18.49
#